data_5d1f1b4e5fa0c876fd6aded10965e6cc
#
_entry.id   5d1f1b4e5fa0c876fd6aded10965e6cc
#
_cell.length_a   1.000
_cell.length_b   1.000
_cell.length_c   1.000
_cell.angle_alpha   90.00
_cell.angle_beta   90.00
_cell.angle_gamma   90.00
#
_symmetry.space_group_name_H-M   'P 1'
#
loop_
_entity.id
_entity.type
_entity.pdbx_description
1 polymer ?
#
loop_
_entity_poly.entity_id
_entity_poly.type
_entity_poly.pdbx_seq_one_letter_code
_entity_poly.pdbx_strand_id
1 'polypeptide(L)'
;MSVHSVASSEALPVAEAESAPAVKAGFDSRTRALIDGPIVATLIRLAAPNMLVMLAQSSVGLVETYFVGKLGTDALAGVALVFPLLMLMQMMSAGAVGGGISSSIARALGSGRRADADALVWHALVIALVFGLTFMAALLGGGSWLYAAMGGSGATLQAANTYSTVVFTGAILVWLFNTLSNVIRGTGNMIVPALVTCAGVIVLIPLSPCLIFGLGPFPRLGVAGGAVAVVLYYAAGSLVLAGYLRSGRSIVQLAFGGITFRWSLFADILRVGLVAALITVQTNLTIAIATGLVGSFGPAAIAGYGTGSRLEYLLIPLVFGMGGPLVAMVGTNIGAGRRDRAMRVAWIGAAIAAGLCEVIGSAAATAPRAWLSLFGTAPAMIDAGSRYLHTVGPVYGLFGLGMALYFASQGAGRLLWPLIANMARLVIAAGGGFIALRLTGNLTGVFAALAVALAAFGLINAVAVARGVWFEDGRRHFSAVPPREHVKQ
;
A
#
# COMPACT_ATOMS: atom_id res chain seq x y z
N MET A 1 33.61 23.74 -80.55
CA MET A 1 32.72 22.59 -80.47
C MET A 1 32.51 22.24 -79.02
N SER A 2 31.29 22.44 -78.62
CA SER A 2 30.70 22.28 -77.31
C SER A 2 30.69 20.83 -76.82
N VAL A 3 30.73 20.56 -75.54
CA VAL A 3 29.84 19.71 -74.82
C VAL A 3 29.83 20.12 -73.32
N HIS A 4 28.66 20.50 -72.89
CA HIS A 4 28.30 20.70 -71.46
C HIS A 4 28.24 19.31 -70.78
N SER A 5 28.79 19.22 -69.55
CA SER A 5 28.51 18.17 -68.60
C SER A 5 27.78 18.77 -67.39
N VAL A 6 26.51 18.37 -67.28
CA VAL A 6 25.66 18.75 -66.15
C VAL A 6 25.97 17.81 -64.98
N ALA A 7 26.42 18.38 -63.88
CA ALA A 7 26.58 17.66 -62.62
C ALA A 7 25.20 17.48 -61.94
N SER A 8 24.71 16.25 -61.84
CA SER A 8 23.52 15.88 -61.05
C SER A 8 23.87 15.88 -59.57
N SER A 9 23.23 16.79 -58.85
CA SER A 9 23.23 16.86 -57.40
C SER A 9 22.38 15.68 -56.83
N GLU A 10 23.06 14.67 -56.28
CA GLU A 10 22.41 13.65 -55.47
C GLU A 10 21.95 14.26 -54.13
N ALA A 11 20.63 14.44 -53.99
CA ALA A 11 20.00 14.79 -52.72
C ALA A 11 20.08 13.56 -51.79
N LEU A 12 20.75 13.74 -50.66
CA LEU A 12 20.71 12.77 -49.54
C LEU A 12 19.29 12.56 -49.07
N PRO A 13 18.86 11.31 -48.77
CA PRO A 13 17.52 11.06 -48.24
C PRO A 13 17.41 11.66 -46.84
N VAL A 14 16.44 12.56 -46.68
CA VAL A 14 16.01 13.07 -45.39
C VAL A 14 15.52 11.87 -44.58
N ALA A 15 16.22 11.59 -43.49
CA ALA A 15 15.80 10.56 -42.53
C ALA A 15 14.38 10.90 -42.08
N GLU A 16 13.42 10.06 -42.44
CA GLU A 16 12.07 10.11 -41.90
C GLU A 16 12.15 10.03 -40.40
N ALA A 17 11.76 11.08 -39.73
CA ALA A 17 11.60 11.10 -38.30
C ALA A 17 10.57 10.01 -37.94
N GLU A 18 11.05 8.98 -37.27
CA GLU A 18 10.27 7.86 -36.78
C GLU A 18 9.12 8.42 -35.95
N SER A 19 7.94 8.50 -36.56
CA SER A 19 6.72 9.03 -35.94
C SER A 19 6.41 8.18 -34.71
N ALA A 20 6.40 8.83 -33.54
CA ALA A 20 5.98 8.21 -32.30
C ALA A 20 4.64 7.46 -32.56
N PRO A 21 4.48 6.22 -32.08
CA PRO A 21 3.32 5.40 -32.39
C PRO A 21 2.05 6.16 -32.00
N ALA A 22 1.18 6.39 -32.99
CA ALA A 22 -0.08 7.09 -32.84
C ALA A 22 -0.88 6.43 -31.71
N VAL A 23 -1.23 7.20 -30.69
CA VAL A 23 -2.09 6.76 -29.59
C VAL A 23 -3.40 6.28 -30.18
N LYS A 24 -3.68 4.97 -30.07
CA LYS A 24 -4.90 4.35 -30.58
C LYS A 24 -6.12 5.15 -30.13
N ALA A 25 -6.91 5.64 -31.08
CA ALA A 25 -8.20 6.28 -30.83
C ALA A 25 -9.12 5.27 -30.12
N GLY A 26 -9.32 5.41 -28.80
CA GLY A 26 -10.13 4.48 -28.00
C GLY A 26 -9.93 4.49 -26.49
N PHE A 27 -8.98 5.28 -25.96
CA PHE A 27 -8.86 5.37 -24.50
C PHE A 27 -10.00 6.18 -23.89
N ASP A 28 -10.57 5.66 -22.80
CA ASP A 28 -11.50 6.40 -21.95
C ASP A 28 -10.86 7.69 -21.40
N SER A 29 -11.69 8.68 -21.08
CA SER A 29 -11.24 10.01 -20.62
C SER A 29 -10.31 9.94 -19.39
N ARG A 30 -10.55 9.02 -18.46
CA ARG A 30 -9.70 8.84 -17.28
C ARG A 30 -8.35 8.24 -17.65
N THR A 31 -8.33 7.16 -18.42
CA THR A 31 -7.08 6.56 -18.93
C THR A 31 -6.26 7.59 -19.69
N ARG A 32 -6.91 8.40 -20.52
CA ARG A 32 -6.27 9.51 -21.26
C ARG A 32 -5.68 10.56 -20.31
N ALA A 33 -6.39 10.93 -19.24
CA ALA A 33 -5.88 11.87 -18.22
C ALA A 33 -4.63 11.32 -17.49
N LEU A 34 -4.53 9.99 -17.26
CA LEU A 34 -3.36 9.37 -16.68
C LEU A 34 -2.17 9.33 -17.65
N ILE A 35 -2.45 9.18 -18.96
CA ILE A 35 -1.42 9.09 -20.01
C ILE A 35 -0.93 10.45 -20.46
N ASP A 36 -1.81 11.47 -20.60
CA ASP A 36 -1.47 12.73 -21.24
C ASP A 36 -1.60 13.95 -20.31
N GLY A 37 -2.32 13.85 -19.18
CA GLY A 37 -2.58 14.95 -18.25
C GLY A 37 -1.32 15.47 -17.52
N PRO A 38 -1.34 16.68 -16.94
CA PRO A 38 -0.22 17.23 -16.19
C PRO A 38 0.07 16.35 -14.96
N ILE A 39 1.33 15.89 -14.80
CA ILE A 39 1.69 14.84 -13.82
C ILE A 39 1.40 15.29 -12.39
N VAL A 40 1.90 16.45 -11.97
CA VAL A 40 1.76 16.94 -10.59
C VAL A 40 0.28 17.15 -10.22
N ALA A 41 -0.46 17.87 -11.06
CA ALA A 41 -1.88 18.14 -10.80
C ALA A 41 -2.71 16.85 -10.76
N THR A 42 -2.44 15.90 -11.66
CA THR A 42 -3.12 14.60 -11.69
C THR A 42 -2.79 13.80 -10.44
N LEU A 43 -1.52 13.73 -10.04
CA LEU A 43 -1.06 12.99 -8.87
C LEU A 43 -1.70 13.55 -7.58
N ILE A 44 -1.66 14.87 -7.37
CA ILE A 44 -2.26 15.52 -6.18
C ILE A 44 -3.77 15.31 -6.17
N ARG A 45 -4.46 15.48 -7.30
CA ARG A 45 -5.91 15.28 -7.42
C ARG A 45 -6.33 13.86 -7.07
N LEU A 46 -5.51 12.86 -7.41
CA LEU A 46 -5.77 11.46 -7.09
C LEU A 46 -5.34 11.12 -5.66
N ALA A 47 -4.29 11.76 -5.12
CA ALA A 47 -3.80 11.52 -3.79
C ALA A 47 -4.74 12.05 -2.70
N ALA A 48 -5.35 13.21 -2.89
CA ALA A 48 -6.19 13.84 -1.87
C ALA A 48 -7.35 12.95 -1.38
N PRO A 49 -8.17 12.32 -2.25
CA PRO A 49 -9.20 11.38 -1.79
C PRO A 49 -8.63 10.17 -1.06
N ASN A 50 -7.47 9.68 -1.51
CA ASN A 50 -6.84 8.50 -0.89
C ASN A 50 -6.23 8.82 0.48
N MET A 51 -5.67 10.02 0.68
CA MET A 51 -5.26 10.51 1.99
C MET A 51 -6.44 10.62 2.96
N LEU A 52 -7.59 11.12 2.48
CA LEU A 52 -8.81 11.19 3.28
C LEU A 52 -9.27 9.81 3.75
N VAL A 53 -9.16 8.78 2.88
CA VAL A 53 -9.42 7.38 3.26
C VAL A 53 -8.51 6.93 4.40
N MET A 54 -7.21 7.24 4.33
CA MET A 54 -6.26 6.84 5.37
C MET A 54 -6.60 7.50 6.72
N LEU A 55 -6.96 8.78 6.72
CA LEU A 55 -7.39 9.49 7.91
C LEU A 55 -8.70 8.93 8.48
N ALA A 56 -9.68 8.66 7.62
CA ALA A 56 -10.95 8.07 8.03
C ALA A 56 -10.76 6.68 8.66
N GLN A 57 -9.93 5.83 8.06
CA GLN A 57 -9.63 4.50 8.60
C GLN A 57 -8.90 4.56 9.94
N SER A 58 -7.96 5.48 10.11
CA SER A 58 -7.28 5.69 11.40
C SER A 58 -8.26 6.12 12.49
N SER A 59 -9.26 6.93 12.15
CA SER A 59 -10.31 7.37 13.09
C SER A 59 -11.18 6.21 13.59
N VAL A 60 -11.46 5.22 12.74
CA VAL A 60 -12.23 4.02 13.13
C VAL A 60 -11.57 3.28 14.27
N GLY A 61 -10.27 3.00 14.17
CA GLY A 61 -9.53 2.29 15.22
C GLY A 61 -9.53 3.03 16.56
N LEU A 62 -9.43 4.38 16.53
CA LEU A 62 -9.48 5.20 17.74
C LEU A 62 -10.88 5.17 18.37
N VAL A 63 -11.92 5.33 17.58
CA VAL A 63 -13.32 5.34 18.05
C VAL A 63 -13.70 3.98 18.62
N GLU A 64 -13.35 2.89 17.94
CA GLU A 64 -13.60 1.52 18.40
C GLU A 64 -12.89 1.24 19.74
N THR A 65 -11.59 1.58 19.83
CA THR A 65 -10.82 1.47 21.08
C THR A 65 -11.47 2.24 22.24
N TYR A 66 -11.97 3.44 21.97
CA TYR A 66 -12.65 4.25 22.97
C TYR A 66 -13.94 3.58 23.49
N PHE A 67 -14.81 3.07 22.61
CA PHE A 67 -16.06 2.45 23.03
C PHE A 67 -15.84 1.08 23.69
N VAL A 68 -14.91 0.27 23.18
CA VAL A 68 -14.53 -1.00 23.79
C VAL A 68 -13.91 -0.77 25.18
N GLY A 69 -13.09 0.28 25.33
CA GLY A 69 -12.51 0.64 26.62
C GLY A 69 -13.53 0.92 27.72
N LYS A 70 -14.74 1.40 27.37
CA LYS A 70 -15.84 1.58 28.33
C LYS A 70 -16.47 0.27 28.82
N LEU A 71 -16.20 -0.86 28.16
CA LEU A 71 -16.63 -2.19 28.64
C LEU A 71 -15.72 -2.76 29.74
N GLY A 72 -14.55 -2.16 29.93
CA GLY A 72 -13.56 -2.55 30.92
C GLY A 72 -12.20 -2.92 30.34
N THR A 73 -11.23 -3.07 31.24
CA THR A 73 -9.82 -3.32 30.87
C THR A 73 -9.62 -4.66 30.17
N ASP A 74 -10.34 -5.71 30.56
CA ASP A 74 -10.24 -7.05 29.94
C ASP A 74 -10.76 -7.05 28.51
N ALA A 75 -11.85 -6.33 28.23
CA ALA A 75 -12.39 -6.16 26.90
C ALA A 75 -11.40 -5.42 25.99
N LEU A 76 -10.81 -4.32 26.48
CA LEU A 76 -9.83 -3.54 25.75
C LEU A 76 -8.55 -4.33 25.48
N ALA A 77 -8.04 -5.05 26.48
CA ALA A 77 -6.87 -5.91 26.35
C ALA A 77 -7.12 -7.05 25.35
N GLY A 78 -8.31 -7.66 25.41
CA GLY A 78 -8.73 -8.71 24.47
C GLY A 78 -8.72 -8.23 23.01
N VAL A 79 -9.30 -7.07 22.72
CA VAL A 79 -9.30 -6.48 21.36
C VAL A 79 -7.87 -6.10 20.94
N ALA A 80 -7.05 -5.61 21.87
CA ALA A 80 -5.65 -5.27 21.60
C ALA A 80 -4.81 -6.49 21.15
N LEU A 81 -5.11 -7.71 21.65
CA LEU A 81 -4.47 -8.95 21.20
C LEU A 81 -4.86 -9.33 19.75
N VAL A 82 -6.08 -8.99 19.33
CA VAL A 82 -6.58 -9.30 17.97
C VAL A 82 -6.08 -8.28 16.93
N PHE A 83 -5.84 -7.04 17.35
CA PHE A 83 -5.53 -5.91 16.48
C PHE A 83 -4.33 -6.13 15.53
N PRO A 84 -3.19 -6.72 15.94
CA PRO A 84 -2.05 -6.98 15.04
C PRO A 84 -2.43 -7.88 13.86
N LEU A 85 -3.30 -8.87 14.08
CA LEU A 85 -3.74 -9.80 13.03
C LEU A 85 -4.73 -9.13 12.07
N LEU A 86 -5.58 -8.24 12.59
CA LEU A 86 -6.43 -7.39 11.76
C LEU A 86 -5.59 -6.47 10.87
N MET A 87 -4.58 -5.82 11.43
CA MET A 87 -3.67 -4.96 10.67
C MET A 87 -2.92 -5.74 9.61
N LEU A 88 -2.44 -6.95 9.92
CA LEU A 88 -1.79 -7.82 8.94
C LEU A 88 -2.74 -8.15 7.79
N MET A 89 -3.97 -8.56 8.08
CA MET A 89 -4.99 -8.85 7.06
C MET A 89 -5.29 -7.61 6.19
N GLN A 90 -5.40 -6.43 6.80
CA GLN A 90 -5.63 -5.18 6.10
C GLN A 90 -4.45 -4.82 5.19
N MET A 91 -3.21 -4.88 5.69
CA MET A 91 -2.03 -4.57 4.89
C MET A 91 -1.84 -5.55 3.73
N MET A 92 -2.17 -6.82 3.93
CA MET A 92 -2.11 -7.83 2.85
C MET A 92 -3.20 -7.61 1.81
N SER A 93 -4.46 -7.41 2.22
CA SER A 93 -5.59 -7.28 1.29
C SER A 93 -5.63 -5.94 0.57
N ALA A 94 -5.38 -4.82 1.27
CA ALA A 94 -5.43 -3.48 0.67
C ALA A 94 -4.13 -3.07 -0.01
N GLY A 95 -2.99 -3.34 0.63
CA GLY A 95 -1.68 -2.84 0.18
C GLY A 95 -0.93 -3.80 -0.74
N ALA A 96 -0.75 -5.05 -0.29
CA ALA A 96 0.08 -6.01 -1.00
C ALA A 96 -0.65 -6.61 -2.22
N VAL A 97 -1.62 -7.49 -1.98
CA VAL A 97 -2.40 -8.14 -3.05
C VAL A 97 -3.26 -7.13 -3.78
N GLY A 98 -3.87 -6.18 -3.05
CA GLY A 98 -4.64 -5.09 -3.63
C GLY A 98 -3.82 -4.21 -4.57
N GLY A 99 -2.57 -3.90 -4.22
CA GLY A 99 -1.65 -3.18 -5.10
C GLY A 99 -1.29 -3.98 -6.36
N GLY A 100 -1.17 -5.31 -6.26
CA GLY A 100 -1.02 -6.21 -7.40
C GLY A 100 -2.22 -6.14 -8.34
N ILE A 101 -3.44 -6.16 -7.79
CA ILE A 101 -4.69 -6.03 -8.55
C ILE A 101 -4.75 -4.67 -9.27
N SER A 102 -4.56 -3.56 -8.55
CA SER A 102 -4.55 -2.23 -9.15
C SER A 102 -3.52 -2.09 -10.26
N SER A 103 -2.33 -2.64 -10.05
CA SER A 103 -1.22 -2.62 -11.00
C SER A 103 -1.57 -3.40 -12.29
N SER A 104 -2.11 -4.61 -12.18
CA SER A 104 -2.48 -5.45 -13.32
C SER A 104 -3.58 -4.80 -14.15
N ILE A 105 -4.62 -4.24 -13.49
CA ILE A 105 -5.70 -3.53 -14.18
C ILE A 105 -5.17 -2.27 -14.87
N ALA A 106 -4.34 -1.47 -14.19
CA ALA A 106 -3.77 -0.25 -14.77
C ALA A 106 -2.92 -0.56 -16.03
N ARG A 107 -2.09 -1.61 -15.99
CA ARG A 107 -1.30 -2.06 -17.15
C ARG A 107 -2.18 -2.57 -18.28
N ALA A 108 -3.24 -3.34 -17.98
CA ALA A 108 -4.17 -3.86 -18.97
C ALA A 108 -4.92 -2.72 -19.69
N LEU A 109 -5.42 -1.74 -18.93
CA LEU A 109 -6.09 -0.55 -19.50
C LEU A 109 -5.13 0.31 -20.31
N GLY A 110 -3.91 0.54 -19.81
CA GLY A 110 -2.89 1.29 -20.52
C GLY A 110 -2.48 0.65 -21.84
N SER A 111 -2.48 -0.67 -21.93
CA SER A 111 -2.21 -1.40 -23.19
C SER A 111 -3.43 -1.54 -24.11
N GLY A 112 -4.57 -0.98 -23.74
CA GLY A 112 -5.82 -1.07 -24.51
C GLY A 112 -6.51 -2.44 -24.43
N ARG A 113 -6.05 -3.36 -23.60
CA ARG A 113 -6.62 -4.71 -23.41
C ARG A 113 -7.77 -4.69 -22.41
N ARG A 114 -8.87 -4.04 -22.79
CA ARG A 114 -10.04 -3.87 -21.89
C ARG A 114 -10.66 -5.20 -21.48
N ALA A 115 -10.75 -6.17 -22.39
CA ALA A 115 -11.26 -7.50 -22.06
C ALA A 115 -10.43 -8.22 -20.99
N ASP A 116 -9.09 -8.03 -20.97
CA ASP A 116 -8.24 -8.55 -19.91
C ASP A 116 -8.47 -7.80 -18.59
N ALA A 117 -8.70 -6.48 -18.63
CA ALA A 117 -9.02 -5.71 -17.43
C ALA A 117 -10.36 -6.16 -16.80
N ASP A 118 -11.37 -6.45 -17.61
CA ASP A 118 -12.65 -7.00 -17.13
C ASP A 118 -12.49 -8.42 -16.57
N ALA A 119 -11.70 -9.27 -17.25
CA ALA A 119 -11.38 -10.60 -16.76
C ALA A 119 -10.61 -10.58 -15.44
N LEU A 120 -9.66 -9.63 -15.25
CA LEU A 120 -8.89 -9.46 -14.01
C LEU A 120 -9.79 -9.22 -12.79
N VAL A 121 -11.00 -8.65 -12.95
CA VAL A 121 -11.96 -8.49 -11.83
C VAL A 121 -12.31 -9.84 -11.23
N TRP A 122 -12.68 -10.81 -12.07
CA TRP A 122 -13.04 -12.15 -11.61
C TRP A 122 -11.87 -12.91 -11.00
N HIS A 123 -10.68 -12.77 -11.58
CA HIS A 123 -9.46 -13.36 -11.01
C HIS A 123 -9.14 -12.76 -9.64
N ALA A 124 -9.31 -11.44 -9.50
CA ALA A 124 -9.13 -10.76 -8.22
C ALA A 124 -10.15 -11.21 -7.16
N LEU A 125 -11.42 -11.42 -7.54
CA LEU A 125 -12.47 -11.93 -6.64
C LEU A 125 -12.17 -13.36 -6.16
N VAL A 126 -11.68 -14.24 -7.04
CA VAL A 126 -11.25 -15.58 -6.64
C VAL A 126 -10.07 -15.52 -5.67
N ILE A 127 -9.09 -14.68 -5.92
CA ILE A 127 -7.96 -14.45 -5.01
C ILE A 127 -8.47 -13.94 -3.65
N ALA A 128 -9.40 -12.97 -3.64
CA ALA A 128 -10.00 -12.46 -2.41
C ALA A 128 -10.71 -13.55 -1.61
N LEU A 129 -11.47 -14.41 -2.29
CA LEU A 129 -12.17 -15.53 -1.66
C LEU A 129 -11.18 -16.52 -1.04
N VAL A 130 -10.15 -16.93 -1.79
CA VAL A 130 -9.14 -17.89 -1.32
C VAL A 130 -8.40 -17.35 -0.11
N PHE A 131 -7.86 -16.11 -0.18
CA PHE A 131 -7.17 -15.52 0.96
C PHE A 131 -8.10 -15.22 2.13
N GLY A 132 -9.33 -14.74 1.87
CA GLY A 132 -10.33 -14.51 2.90
C GLY A 132 -10.69 -15.79 3.66
N LEU A 133 -10.91 -16.90 2.94
CA LEU A 133 -11.15 -18.24 3.54
C LEU A 133 -9.92 -18.73 4.31
N THR A 134 -8.71 -18.51 3.79
CA THR A 134 -7.46 -18.90 4.46
C THR A 134 -7.30 -18.15 5.79
N PHE A 135 -7.50 -16.83 5.82
CA PHE A 135 -7.46 -16.05 7.06
C PHE A 135 -8.57 -16.48 8.04
N MET A 136 -9.78 -16.69 7.53
CA MET A 136 -10.89 -17.17 8.34
C MET A 136 -10.54 -18.52 9.00
N ALA A 137 -10.14 -19.51 8.21
CA ALA A 137 -9.81 -20.85 8.71
C ALA A 137 -8.63 -20.83 9.69
N ALA A 138 -7.56 -20.09 9.38
CA ALA A 138 -6.37 -20.00 10.22
C ALA A 138 -6.66 -19.37 11.58
N LEU A 139 -7.47 -18.30 11.61
CA LEU A 139 -7.69 -17.53 12.83
C LEU A 139 -8.90 -18.05 13.65
N LEU A 140 -9.88 -18.69 13.02
CA LEU A 140 -10.90 -19.43 13.77
C LEU A 140 -10.35 -20.74 14.36
N GLY A 141 -9.43 -21.42 13.66
CA GLY A 141 -8.82 -22.66 14.13
C GLY A 141 -7.64 -22.46 15.11
N GLY A 142 -6.81 -21.45 14.89
CA GLY A 142 -5.57 -21.24 15.64
C GLY A 142 -5.53 -19.98 16.51
N GLY A 143 -6.50 -19.08 16.37
CA GLY A 143 -6.48 -17.76 17.01
C GLY A 143 -6.41 -17.83 18.54
N SER A 144 -7.19 -18.70 19.17
CA SER A 144 -7.18 -18.86 20.63
C SER A 144 -5.82 -19.24 21.19
N TRP A 145 -5.14 -20.18 20.53
CA TRP A 145 -3.77 -20.55 20.88
C TRP A 145 -2.79 -19.37 20.73
N LEU A 146 -2.94 -18.62 19.63
CA LEU A 146 -2.09 -17.47 19.34
C LEU A 146 -2.28 -16.35 20.38
N TYR A 147 -3.53 -16.04 20.75
CA TYR A 147 -3.82 -15.02 21.77
C TYR A 147 -3.33 -15.45 23.14
N ALA A 148 -3.43 -16.73 23.48
CA ALA A 148 -2.87 -17.27 24.71
C ALA A 148 -1.33 -17.16 24.73
N ALA A 149 -0.67 -17.48 23.61
CA ALA A 149 0.79 -17.32 23.46
C ALA A 149 1.24 -15.85 23.54
N MET A 150 0.38 -14.89 23.17
CA MET A 150 0.61 -13.44 23.31
C MET A 150 0.35 -12.92 24.74
N GLY A 151 0.01 -13.80 25.69
CA GLY A 151 -0.21 -13.46 27.10
C GLY A 151 -1.67 -13.29 27.50
N GLY A 152 -2.63 -13.58 26.61
CA GLY A 152 -4.05 -13.57 26.91
C GLY A 152 -4.44 -14.69 27.86
N SER A 153 -5.17 -14.38 28.93
CA SER A 153 -5.69 -15.34 29.89
C SER A 153 -7.04 -14.92 30.45
N GLY A 154 -7.80 -15.85 31.00
CA GLY A 154 -9.08 -15.56 31.68
C GLY A 154 -10.06 -14.74 30.83
N ALA A 155 -10.59 -13.65 31.40
CA ALA A 155 -11.56 -12.77 30.76
C ALA A 155 -11.00 -12.06 29.52
N THR A 156 -9.72 -11.70 29.54
CA THR A 156 -9.03 -11.08 28.39
C THR A 156 -8.99 -12.03 27.18
N LEU A 157 -8.65 -13.31 27.38
CA LEU A 157 -8.64 -14.32 26.31
C LEU A 157 -10.05 -14.59 25.79
N GLN A 158 -11.05 -14.61 26.67
CA GLN A 158 -12.44 -14.76 26.29
C GLN A 158 -12.93 -13.59 25.43
N ALA A 159 -12.59 -12.36 25.80
CA ALA A 159 -12.91 -11.16 25.03
C ALA A 159 -12.21 -11.19 23.65
N ALA A 160 -10.92 -11.57 23.60
CA ALA A 160 -10.18 -11.74 22.34
C ALA A 160 -10.84 -12.76 21.42
N ASN A 161 -11.20 -13.94 21.95
CA ASN A 161 -11.86 -14.99 21.17
C ASN A 161 -13.24 -14.53 20.67
N THR A 162 -14.04 -13.87 21.51
CA THR A 162 -15.37 -13.37 21.14
C THR A 162 -15.27 -12.36 19.99
N TYR A 163 -14.37 -11.38 20.10
CA TYR A 163 -14.15 -10.36 19.05
C TYR A 163 -13.61 -10.99 17.77
N SER A 164 -12.57 -11.81 17.92
CA SER A 164 -11.87 -12.49 16.83
C SER A 164 -12.79 -13.40 16.01
N THR A 165 -13.62 -14.21 16.67
CA THR A 165 -14.56 -15.10 15.99
C THR A 165 -15.49 -14.33 15.08
N VAL A 166 -16.06 -13.22 15.54
CA VAL A 166 -16.97 -12.40 14.72
C VAL A 166 -16.22 -11.74 13.56
N VAL A 167 -15.10 -11.06 13.84
CA VAL A 167 -14.36 -10.31 12.84
C VAL A 167 -13.80 -11.23 11.76
N PHE A 168 -13.19 -12.36 12.12
CA PHE A 168 -12.57 -13.26 11.13
C PHE A 168 -13.59 -14.16 10.41
N THR A 169 -14.78 -14.39 10.94
CA THR A 169 -15.90 -14.91 10.15
C THR A 169 -16.23 -13.94 9.00
N GLY A 170 -16.07 -12.64 9.20
CA GLY A 170 -16.18 -11.61 8.16
C GLY A 170 -14.92 -11.40 7.31
N ALA A 171 -13.84 -12.17 7.46
CA ALA A 171 -12.58 -11.95 6.74
C ALA A 171 -12.76 -11.91 5.21
N ILE A 172 -13.63 -12.74 4.66
CA ILE A 172 -13.96 -12.73 3.23
C ILE A 172 -14.50 -11.37 2.81
N LEU A 173 -15.34 -10.71 3.61
CA LEU A 173 -15.91 -9.40 3.30
C LEU A 173 -14.84 -8.30 3.31
N VAL A 174 -13.87 -8.38 4.23
CA VAL A 174 -12.71 -7.48 4.27
C VAL A 174 -11.89 -7.61 2.99
N TRP A 175 -11.60 -8.85 2.58
CA TRP A 175 -10.87 -9.12 1.34
C TRP A 175 -11.64 -8.65 0.10
N LEU A 176 -12.95 -8.91 0.03
CA LEU A 176 -13.80 -8.46 -1.07
C LEU A 176 -13.84 -6.93 -1.18
N PHE A 177 -14.05 -6.24 -0.07
CA PHE A 177 -14.08 -4.77 -0.04
C PHE A 177 -12.77 -4.16 -0.55
N ASN A 178 -11.64 -4.63 -0.02
CA ASN A 178 -10.32 -4.14 -0.41
C ASN A 178 -10.01 -4.49 -1.87
N THR A 179 -10.38 -5.67 -2.33
CA THR A 179 -10.24 -6.09 -3.73
C THR A 179 -11.05 -5.22 -4.68
N LEU A 180 -12.34 -5.04 -4.43
CA LEU A 180 -13.22 -4.20 -5.26
C LEU A 180 -12.74 -2.73 -5.26
N SER A 181 -12.29 -2.23 -4.11
CA SER A 181 -11.68 -0.90 -4.00
C SER A 181 -10.43 -0.79 -4.88
N ASN A 182 -9.55 -1.79 -4.86
CA ASN A 182 -8.32 -1.79 -5.64
C ASN A 182 -8.56 -2.02 -7.14
N VAL A 183 -9.59 -2.77 -7.52
CA VAL A 183 -10.07 -2.86 -8.91
C VAL A 183 -10.42 -1.45 -9.43
N ILE A 184 -11.22 -0.71 -8.67
CA ILE A 184 -11.64 0.64 -9.06
C ILE A 184 -10.45 1.61 -9.06
N ARG A 185 -9.55 1.54 -8.05
CA ARG A 185 -8.32 2.35 -8.01
C ARG A 185 -7.40 2.09 -9.20
N GLY A 186 -7.31 0.84 -9.66
CA GLY A 186 -6.55 0.47 -10.86
C GLY A 186 -7.02 1.16 -12.13
N THR A 187 -8.29 1.61 -12.20
CA THR A 187 -8.81 2.43 -13.29
C THR A 187 -8.46 3.92 -13.18
N GLY A 188 -7.71 4.33 -12.16
CA GLY A 188 -7.46 5.74 -11.83
C GLY A 188 -8.61 6.44 -11.10
N ASN A 189 -9.64 5.71 -10.68
CA ASN A 189 -10.74 6.28 -9.90
C ASN A 189 -10.49 6.11 -8.40
N MET A 190 -9.95 7.15 -7.75
CA MET A 190 -9.74 7.17 -6.31
C MET A 190 -10.97 7.69 -5.54
N ILE A 191 -11.88 8.39 -6.22
CA ILE A 191 -13.01 9.07 -5.57
C ILE A 191 -14.06 8.08 -5.07
N VAL A 192 -14.46 7.11 -5.91
CA VAL A 192 -15.52 6.15 -5.53
C VAL A 192 -15.14 5.31 -4.31
N PRO A 193 -13.95 4.66 -4.25
CA PRO A 193 -13.51 3.99 -3.03
C PRO A 193 -13.43 4.92 -1.82
N ALA A 194 -12.99 6.17 -2.01
CA ALA A 194 -12.91 7.16 -0.94
C ALA A 194 -14.30 7.51 -0.38
N LEU A 195 -15.26 7.80 -1.25
CA LEU A 195 -16.63 8.12 -0.84
C LEU A 195 -17.28 6.95 -0.08
N VAL A 196 -17.12 5.72 -0.58
CA VAL A 196 -17.70 4.54 0.08
C VAL A 196 -17.05 4.30 1.44
N THR A 197 -15.73 4.44 1.53
CA THR A 197 -15.01 4.31 2.81
C THR A 197 -15.44 5.38 3.80
N CYS A 198 -15.41 6.67 3.40
CA CYS A 198 -15.75 7.77 4.30
C CYS A 198 -17.23 7.72 4.74
N ALA A 199 -18.15 7.46 3.81
CA ALA A 199 -19.57 7.29 4.15
C ALA A 199 -19.78 6.10 5.11
N GLY A 200 -19.09 4.99 4.86
CA GLY A 200 -19.14 3.83 5.75
C GLY A 200 -18.59 4.13 7.14
N VAL A 201 -17.50 4.89 7.26
CA VAL A 201 -16.95 5.32 8.56
C VAL A 201 -17.93 6.24 9.30
N ILE A 202 -18.57 7.18 8.60
CA ILE A 202 -19.59 8.05 9.22
C ILE A 202 -20.74 7.23 9.79
N VAL A 203 -21.15 6.14 9.15
CA VAL A 203 -22.18 5.22 9.66
C VAL A 203 -21.65 4.32 10.76
N LEU A 204 -20.40 3.84 10.65
CA LEU A 204 -19.77 2.94 11.62
C LEU A 204 -19.61 3.59 13.00
N ILE A 205 -19.26 4.89 13.04
CA ILE A 205 -19.05 5.63 14.29
C ILE A 205 -20.25 5.57 15.23
N PRO A 206 -21.51 5.86 14.82
CA PRO A 206 -22.67 5.68 15.66
C PRO A 206 -23.15 4.23 15.77
N LEU A 207 -22.97 3.40 14.74
CA LEU A 207 -23.43 2.01 14.75
C LEU A 207 -22.67 1.15 15.78
N SER A 208 -21.36 1.36 15.92
CA SER A 208 -20.52 0.61 16.86
C SER A 208 -21.02 0.74 18.31
N PRO A 209 -21.21 1.94 18.91
CA PRO A 209 -21.75 2.05 20.26
C PRO A 209 -23.20 1.56 20.38
N CYS A 210 -24.04 1.70 19.34
CA CYS A 210 -25.38 1.15 19.36
C CYS A 210 -25.38 -0.37 19.54
N LEU A 211 -24.50 -1.10 18.85
CA LEU A 211 -24.36 -2.55 18.97
C LEU A 211 -23.58 -2.98 20.23
N ILE A 212 -22.62 -2.19 20.69
CA ILE A 212 -21.85 -2.49 21.90
C ILE A 212 -22.74 -2.37 23.15
N PHE A 213 -23.49 -1.27 23.29
CA PHE A 213 -24.24 -0.94 24.49
C PHE A 213 -25.72 -1.27 24.42
N GLY A 214 -26.24 -1.63 23.23
CA GLY A 214 -27.66 -1.90 23.03
C GLY A 214 -28.51 -0.62 23.06
N LEU A 215 -28.09 0.42 22.34
CA LEU A 215 -28.80 1.69 22.28
C LEU A 215 -29.95 1.64 21.27
N GLY A 216 -31.12 2.10 21.66
CA GLY A 216 -32.32 2.10 20.80
C GLY A 216 -32.82 0.67 20.51
N PRO A 217 -33.10 0.30 19.24
CA PRO A 217 -33.64 -1.02 18.90
C PRO A 217 -32.58 -2.12 18.80
N PHE A 218 -31.30 -1.79 19.06
CA PHE A 218 -30.19 -2.71 18.87
C PHE A 218 -29.94 -3.60 20.09
N PRO A 219 -29.62 -4.90 19.91
CA PRO A 219 -29.26 -5.78 21.01
C PRO A 219 -27.89 -5.37 21.62
N ARG A 220 -27.76 -5.56 22.92
CA ARG A 220 -26.46 -5.36 23.61
C ARG A 220 -25.55 -6.53 23.37
N LEU A 221 -24.56 -6.37 22.47
CA LEU A 221 -23.63 -7.42 22.08
C LEU A 221 -22.26 -7.32 22.78
N GLY A 222 -22.00 -6.27 23.56
CA GLY A 222 -20.72 -6.06 24.22
C GLY A 222 -19.57 -5.97 23.22
N VAL A 223 -18.46 -6.67 23.51
CA VAL A 223 -17.27 -6.68 22.64
C VAL A 223 -17.56 -7.16 21.21
N ALA A 224 -18.46 -8.15 21.06
CA ALA A 224 -18.88 -8.63 19.73
C ALA A 224 -19.58 -7.54 18.92
N GLY A 225 -20.22 -6.56 19.55
CA GLY A 225 -20.93 -5.47 18.87
C GLY A 225 -20.02 -4.60 18.00
N GLY A 226 -18.81 -4.29 18.48
CA GLY A 226 -17.81 -3.59 17.67
C GLY A 226 -17.40 -4.41 16.43
N ALA A 227 -17.11 -5.69 16.63
CA ALA A 227 -16.78 -6.59 15.53
C ALA A 227 -17.91 -6.72 14.48
N VAL A 228 -19.17 -6.86 14.92
CA VAL A 228 -20.35 -6.90 14.04
C VAL A 228 -20.49 -5.61 13.24
N ALA A 229 -20.30 -4.44 13.87
CA ALA A 229 -20.32 -3.15 13.18
C ALA A 229 -19.28 -3.09 12.04
N VAL A 230 -18.05 -3.53 12.30
CA VAL A 230 -16.98 -3.60 11.31
C VAL A 230 -17.32 -4.56 10.17
N VAL A 231 -17.86 -5.75 10.46
CA VAL A 231 -18.27 -6.72 9.43
C VAL A 231 -19.39 -6.15 8.56
N LEU A 232 -20.39 -5.49 9.16
CA LEU A 232 -21.48 -4.84 8.43
C LEU A 232 -20.95 -3.69 7.52
N TYR A 233 -19.98 -2.91 8.01
CA TYR A 233 -19.32 -1.90 7.22
C TYR A 233 -18.67 -2.49 5.95
N TYR A 234 -17.91 -3.58 6.08
CA TYR A 234 -17.28 -4.23 4.93
C TYR A 234 -18.31 -4.90 3.99
N ALA A 235 -19.37 -5.48 4.54
CA ALA A 235 -20.46 -6.07 3.75
C ALA A 235 -21.18 -5.01 2.92
N ALA A 236 -21.64 -3.93 3.55
CA ALA A 236 -22.34 -2.84 2.87
C ALA A 236 -21.44 -2.17 1.82
N GLY A 237 -20.19 -1.88 2.19
CA GLY A 237 -19.22 -1.29 1.26
C GLY A 237 -18.92 -2.20 0.06
N SER A 238 -18.80 -3.51 0.26
CA SER A 238 -18.61 -4.48 -0.82
C SER A 238 -19.80 -4.50 -1.78
N LEU A 239 -21.02 -4.47 -1.25
CA LEU A 239 -22.24 -4.42 -2.08
C LEU A 239 -22.31 -3.14 -2.92
N VAL A 240 -21.98 -1.98 -2.33
CA VAL A 240 -21.98 -0.70 -3.03
C VAL A 240 -20.92 -0.69 -4.15
N LEU A 241 -19.69 -1.16 -3.87
CA LEU A 241 -18.61 -1.22 -4.86
C LEU A 241 -18.92 -2.22 -5.99
N ALA A 242 -19.48 -3.39 -5.66
CA ALA A 242 -19.92 -4.38 -6.64
C ALA A 242 -21.06 -3.81 -7.51
N GLY A 243 -22.03 -3.13 -6.91
CA GLY A 243 -23.10 -2.41 -7.62
C GLY A 243 -22.54 -1.34 -8.56
N TYR A 244 -21.52 -0.59 -8.12
CA TYR A 244 -20.85 0.39 -8.98
C TYR A 244 -20.16 -0.27 -10.20
N LEU A 245 -19.48 -1.39 -10.01
CA LEU A 245 -18.84 -2.13 -11.12
C LEU A 245 -19.86 -2.75 -12.09
N ARG A 246 -21.08 -3.03 -11.63
CA ARG A 246 -22.19 -3.53 -12.48
C ARG A 246 -22.97 -2.43 -13.17
N SER A 247 -22.96 -1.21 -12.64
CA SER A 247 -23.81 -0.10 -13.14
C SER A 247 -23.42 0.45 -14.51
N GLY A 248 -22.34 -0.05 -15.13
CA GLY A 248 -21.81 0.49 -16.39
C GLY A 248 -21.08 1.84 -16.26
N ARG A 249 -21.01 2.42 -15.05
CA ARG A 249 -20.32 3.70 -14.79
C ARG A 249 -18.81 3.54 -14.63
N SER A 250 -18.34 2.31 -14.41
CA SER A 250 -16.92 1.97 -14.33
C SER A 250 -16.38 1.62 -15.72
N ILE A 251 -15.09 1.94 -15.96
CA ILE A 251 -14.38 1.53 -17.17
C ILE A 251 -14.29 0.00 -17.22
N VAL A 252 -14.05 -0.62 -16.08
CA VAL A 252 -13.97 -2.08 -15.90
C VAL A 252 -15.31 -2.55 -15.33
N GLN A 253 -15.85 -3.64 -15.86
CA GLN A 253 -17.16 -4.13 -15.51
C GLN A 253 -17.13 -5.51 -14.89
N LEU A 254 -18.04 -5.73 -13.94
CA LEU A 254 -18.33 -7.04 -13.38
C LEU A 254 -19.42 -7.72 -14.24
N ALA A 255 -19.01 -8.24 -15.42
CA ALA A 255 -19.93 -8.95 -16.33
C ALA A 255 -19.92 -10.45 -16.04
N PHE A 256 -21.09 -11.10 -16.08
CA PHE A 256 -21.24 -12.54 -15.84
C PHE A 256 -21.16 -13.41 -17.11
N GLY A 257 -21.07 -12.79 -18.29
CA GLY A 257 -21.00 -13.51 -19.56
C GLY A 257 -19.56 -13.83 -19.97
N GLY A 258 -19.26 -15.09 -20.32
CA GLY A 258 -17.98 -15.46 -20.92
C GLY A 258 -16.76 -15.43 -20.00
N ILE A 259 -16.93 -15.75 -18.72
CA ILE A 259 -15.82 -15.79 -17.77
C ILE A 259 -14.86 -16.91 -18.14
N THR A 260 -13.66 -16.54 -18.58
CA THR A 260 -12.56 -17.47 -18.84
C THR A 260 -11.45 -17.25 -17.84
N PHE A 261 -11.19 -18.24 -16.99
CA PHE A 261 -10.06 -18.17 -16.07
C PHE A 261 -8.76 -18.53 -16.81
N ARG A 262 -7.77 -17.65 -16.74
CA ARG A 262 -6.46 -17.82 -17.35
C ARG A 262 -5.39 -17.69 -16.28
N TRP A 263 -4.53 -18.71 -16.14
CA TRP A 263 -3.46 -18.71 -15.15
C TRP A 263 -2.54 -17.49 -15.26
N SER A 264 -2.30 -17.00 -16.49
CA SER A 264 -1.48 -15.81 -16.73
C SER A 264 -1.98 -14.57 -16.01
N LEU A 265 -3.31 -14.39 -15.86
CA LEU A 265 -3.91 -13.26 -15.14
C LEU A 265 -3.81 -13.43 -13.62
N PHE A 266 -3.97 -14.66 -13.10
CA PHE A 266 -3.66 -14.94 -11.70
C PHE A 266 -2.20 -14.67 -11.38
N ALA A 267 -1.29 -15.16 -12.22
CA ALA A 267 0.15 -14.99 -12.06
C ALA A 267 0.55 -13.51 -12.11
N ASP A 268 -0.09 -12.68 -12.94
CA ASP A 268 0.19 -11.24 -13.03
C ASP A 268 -0.17 -10.50 -11.73
N ILE A 269 -1.29 -10.85 -11.09
CA ILE A 269 -1.69 -10.31 -9.79
C ILE A 269 -0.77 -10.85 -8.68
N LEU A 270 -0.60 -12.17 -8.61
CA LEU A 270 0.09 -12.83 -7.51
C LEU A 270 1.59 -12.55 -7.51
N ARG A 271 2.22 -12.45 -8.68
CA ARG A 271 3.64 -12.08 -8.79
C ARG A 271 3.95 -10.76 -8.10
N VAL A 272 3.07 -9.78 -8.22
CA VAL A 272 3.22 -8.48 -7.55
C VAL A 272 2.73 -8.57 -6.11
N GLY A 273 1.55 -9.15 -5.89
CA GLY A 273 0.90 -9.22 -4.59
C GLY A 273 1.67 -10.02 -3.54
N LEU A 274 2.20 -11.21 -3.89
CA LEU A 274 2.95 -12.04 -2.95
C LEU A 274 4.32 -11.43 -2.60
N VAL A 275 5.01 -10.83 -3.56
CA VAL A 275 6.27 -10.11 -3.27
C VAL A 275 6.00 -8.91 -2.37
N ALA A 276 4.93 -8.16 -2.61
CA ALA A 276 4.53 -7.06 -1.74
C ALA A 276 4.13 -7.55 -0.33
N ALA A 277 3.47 -8.70 -0.21
CA ALA A 277 3.16 -9.32 1.07
C ALA A 277 4.44 -9.70 1.85
N LEU A 278 5.43 -10.26 1.16
CA LEU A 278 6.73 -10.57 1.77
C LEU A 278 7.45 -9.30 2.27
N ILE A 279 7.43 -8.21 1.49
CA ILE A 279 7.95 -6.91 1.89
C ILE A 279 7.23 -6.40 3.16
N THR A 280 5.92 -6.60 3.26
CA THR A 280 5.14 -6.23 4.45
C THR A 280 5.58 -7.02 5.69
N VAL A 281 5.79 -8.32 5.56
CA VAL A 281 6.30 -9.17 6.65
C VAL A 281 7.71 -8.72 7.07
N GLN A 282 8.62 -8.49 6.13
CA GLN A 282 9.97 -7.99 6.40
C GLN A 282 9.94 -6.64 7.15
N THR A 283 9.05 -5.72 6.77
CA THR A 283 8.91 -4.41 7.41
C THR A 283 8.50 -4.57 8.88
N ASN A 284 7.49 -5.41 9.15
CA ASN A 284 7.04 -5.67 10.52
C ASN A 284 8.14 -6.35 11.37
N LEU A 285 8.88 -7.29 10.76
CA LEU A 285 10.02 -7.92 11.42
C LEU A 285 11.12 -6.91 11.77
N THR A 286 11.40 -5.98 10.86
CA THR A 286 12.38 -4.89 11.12
C THR A 286 11.95 -4.04 12.33
N ILE A 287 10.68 -3.67 12.42
CA ILE A 287 10.14 -2.90 13.54
C ILE A 287 10.24 -3.69 14.86
N ALA A 288 9.89 -4.99 14.83
CA ALA A 288 9.97 -5.85 16.01
C ALA A 288 11.41 -5.98 16.52
N ILE A 289 12.38 -6.22 15.63
CA ILE A 289 13.81 -6.31 15.98
C ILE A 289 14.34 -4.98 16.52
N ALA A 290 14.01 -3.87 15.87
CA ALA A 290 14.39 -2.53 16.31
C ALA A 290 13.89 -2.25 17.74
N THR A 291 12.61 -2.59 18.00
CA THR A 291 12.01 -2.44 19.34
C THR A 291 12.73 -3.32 20.36
N GLY A 292 13.07 -4.57 20.02
CA GLY A 292 13.83 -5.47 20.87
C GLY A 292 15.24 -4.96 21.21
N LEU A 293 15.96 -4.43 20.21
CA LEU A 293 17.29 -3.82 20.41
C LEU A 293 17.23 -2.60 21.34
N VAL A 294 16.24 -1.72 21.12
CA VAL A 294 16.02 -0.56 22.00
C VAL A 294 15.60 -1.00 23.41
N GLY A 295 14.85 -2.10 23.50
CA GLY A 295 14.39 -2.68 24.77
C GLY A 295 15.52 -3.05 25.74
N SER A 296 16.71 -3.41 25.22
CA SER A 296 17.87 -3.69 26.05
C SER A 296 18.39 -2.50 26.89
N PHE A 297 17.97 -1.27 26.54
CA PHE A 297 18.30 -0.05 27.27
C PHE A 297 17.24 0.35 28.31
N GLY A 298 16.20 -0.46 28.50
CA GLY A 298 15.20 -0.30 29.55
C GLY A 298 13.92 0.41 29.09
N PRO A 299 12.91 0.51 29.99
CA PRO A 299 11.57 0.99 29.66
C PRO A 299 11.52 2.43 29.12
N ALA A 300 12.37 3.33 29.65
CA ALA A 300 12.42 4.71 29.21
C ALA A 300 12.89 4.85 27.75
N ALA A 301 13.84 4.00 27.33
CA ALA A 301 14.30 3.96 25.93
C ALA A 301 13.20 3.45 25.00
N ILE A 302 12.46 2.40 25.38
CA ILE A 302 11.30 1.89 24.63
C ILE A 302 10.23 2.98 24.52
N ALA A 303 9.90 3.65 25.61
CA ALA A 303 8.88 4.73 25.61
C ALA A 303 9.32 5.91 24.72
N GLY A 304 10.58 6.32 24.79
CA GLY A 304 11.13 7.40 23.97
C GLY A 304 11.15 7.05 22.48
N TYR A 305 11.66 5.87 22.13
CA TYR A 305 11.62 5.34 20.77
C TYR A 305 10.19 5.19 20.23
N GLY A 306 9.31 4.55 21.01
CA GLY A 306 7.91 4.35 20.62
C GLY A 306 7.15 5.66 20.42
N THR A 307 7.46 6.69 21.21
CA THR A 307 6.87 8.04 21.05
C THR A 307 7.47 8.78 19.85
N GLY A 308 8.80 8.69 19.66
CA GLY A 308 9.47 9.27 18.49
C GLY A 308 9.01 8.65 17.19
N SER A 309 8.92 7.32 17.12
CA SER A 309 8.47 6.60 15.92
C SER A 309 6.99 6.80 15.59
N ARG A 310 6.15 7.27 16.53
CA ARG A 310 4.77 7.68 16.24
C ARG A 310 4.67 8.83 15.24
N LEU A 311 5.75 9.57 15.02
CA LEU A 311 5.81 10.55 13.93
C LEU A 311 5.57 9.91 12.57
N GLU A 312 5.98 8.65 12.39
CA GLU A 312 5.72 7.87 11.17
C GLU A 312 4.21 7.72 10.89
N TYR A 313 3.34 7.75 11.92
CA TYR A 313 1.89 7.74 11.71
C TYR A 313 1.35 8.99 11.01
N LEU A 314 2.08 10.11 11.01
CA LEU A 314 1.78 11.27 10.18
C LEU A 314 2.31 11.09 8.75
N LEU A 315 3.44 10.38 8.59
CA LEU A 315 4.05 10.13 7.28
C LEU A 315 3.29 9.05 6.49
N ILE A 316 2.75 8.04 7.18
CA ILE A 316 2.02 6.94 6.54
C ILE A 316 0.85 7.43 5.68
N PRO A 317 -0.11 8.23 6.16
CA PRO A 317 -1.20 8.75 5.33
C PRO A 317 -0.73 9.54 4.12
N LEU A 318 0.37 10.30 4.25
CA LEU A 318 0.93 11.09 3.15
C LEU A 318 1.52 10.20 2.06
N VAL A 319 2.39 9.28 2.45
CA VAL A 319 3.12 8.39 1.50
C VAL A 319 2.20 7.35 0.90
N PHE A 320 1.38 6.67 1.72
CA PHE A 320 0.41 5.67 1.25
C PHE A 320 -0.75 6.32 0.50
N GLY A 321 -1.13 7.56 0.87
CA GLY A 321 -2.10 8.35 0.14
C GLY A 321 -1.69 8.57 -1.32
N MET A 322 -0.40 8.75 -1.59
CA MET A 322 0.15 8.83 -2.94
C MET A 322 0.39 7.46 -3.60
N GLY A 323 0.45 6.38 -2.79
CA GLY A 323 0.76 5.05 -3.30
C GLY A 323 -0.18 4.55 -4.38
N GLY A 324 -1.50 4.57 -4.13
CA GLY A 324 -2.51 4.17 -5.12
C GLY A 324 -2.44 4.96 -6.43
N PRO A 325 -2.42 6.29 -6.40
CA PRO A 325 -2.16 7.14 -7.58
C PRO A 325 -0.88 6.79 -8.35
N LEU A 326 0.24 6.56 -7.66
CA LEU A 326 1.50 6.16 -8.29
C LEU A 326 1.37 4.79 -8.99
N VAL A 327 0.76 3.81 -8.31
CA VAL A 327 0.50 2.49 -8.92
C VAL A 327 -0.33 2.63 -10.19
N ALA A 328 -1.43 3.39 -10.14
CA ALA A 328 -2.32 3.58 -11.29
C ALA A 328 -1.63 4.35 -12.43
N MET A 329 -1.00 5.49 -12.14
CA MET A 329 -0.36 6.32 -13.18
C MET A 329 0.83 5.61 -13.82
N VAL A 330 1.73 5.02 -13.03
CA VAL A 330 2.89 4.29 -13.56
C VAL A 330 2.42 3.05 -14.32
N GLY A 331 1.50 2.26 -13.75
CA GLY A 331 0.97 1.05 -14.40
C GLY A 331 0.32 1.35 -15.76
N THR A 332 -0.52 2.39 -15.84
CA THR A 332 -1.15 2.81 -17.09
C THR A 332 -0.12 3.26 -18.13
N ASN A 333 0.89 4.04 -17.74
CA ASN A 333 1.93 4.50 -18.66
C ASN A 333 2.85 3.35 -19.12
N ILE A 334 3.17 2.39 -18.26
CA ILE A 334 3.92 1.15 -18.63
C ILE A 334 3.09 0.34 -19.63
N GLY A 335 1.79 0.14 -19.35
CA GLY A 335 0.88 -0.55 -20.28
C GLY A 335 0.78 0.12 -21.64
N ALA A 336 0.77 1.46 -21.67
CA ALA A 336 0.73 2.25 -22.90
C ALA A 336 2.08 2.33 -23.64
N GLY A 337 3.16 1.72 -23.12
CA GLY A 337 4.50 1.81 -23.70
C GLY A 337 5.20 3.16 -23.48
N ARG A 338 4.61 4.07 -22.69
CA ARG A 338 5.14 5.41 -22.41
C ARG A 338 6.22 5.38 -21.29
N ARG A 339 7.34 4.75 -21.57
CA ARG A 339 8.42 4.51 -20.60
C ARG A 339 8.92 5.79 -19.93
N ASP A 340 9.24 6.81 -20.72
CA ASP A 340 9.78 8.10 -20.21
C ASP A 340 8.79 8.81 -19.30
N ARG A 341 7.48 8.70 -19.62
CA ARG A 341 6.46 9.30 -18.79
C ARG A 341 6.26 8.53 -17.49
N ALA A 342 6.30 7.19 -17.53
CA ALA A 342 6.25 6.37 -16.32
C ALA A 342 7.39 6.72 -15.36
N MET A 343 8.61 6.89 -15.89
CA MET A 343 9.77 7.34 -15.13
C MET A 343 9.59 8.73 -14.54
N ARG A 344 9.09 9.69 -15.34
CA ARG A 344 8.80 11.05 -14.83
C ARG A 344 7.75 11.06 -13.74
N VAL A 345 6.68 10.28 -13.88
CA VAL A 345 5.65 10.12 -12.82
C VAL A 345 6.28 9.57 -11.54
N ALA A 346 7.11 8.54 -11.64
CA ALA A 346 7.76 7.93 -10.49
C ALA A 346 8.67 8.93 -9.75
N TRP A 347 9.53 9.64 -10.49
CA TRP A 347 10.47 10.61 -9.89
C TRP A 347 9.80 11.85 -9.31
N ILE A 348 8.77 12.38 -9.99
CA ILE A 348 7.99 13.50 -9.46
C ILE A 348 7.26 13.08 -8.17
N GLY A 349 6.60 11.91 -8.17
CA GLY A 349 5.95 11.39 -6.97
C GLY A 349 6.94 11.12 -5.84
N ALA A 350 8.11 10.58 -6.16
CA ALA A 350 9.19 10.34 -5.21
C ALA A 350 9.75 11.63 -4.62
N ALA A 351 9.94 12.67 -5.44
CA ALA A 351 10.40 13.98 -4.97
C ALA A 351 9.38 14.66 -4.03
N ILE A 352 8.08 14.57 -4.36
CA ILE A 352 7.02 15.10 -3.49
C ILE A 352 6.99 14.35 -2.15
N ALA A 353 7.03 13.00 -2.18
CA ALA A 353 7.01 12.20 -0.96
C ALA A 353 8.26 12.44 -0.11
N ALA A 354 9.44 12.48 -0.74
CA ALA A 354 10.70 12.78 -0.08
C ALA A 354 10.67 14.16 0.59
N GLY A 355 10.25 15.19 -0.15
CA GLY A 355 10.16 16.55 0.37
C GLY A 355 9.21 16.68 1.56
N LEU A 356 8.02 16.09 1.47
CA LEU A 356 7.05 16.12 2.58
C LEU A 356 7.58 15.40 3.81
N CYS A 357 8.16 14.20 3.64
CA CYS A 357 8.72 13.43 4.75
C CYS A 357 9.93 14.14 5.36
N GLU A 358 10.78 14.76 4.55
CA GLU A 358 11.97 15.47 5.02
C GLU A 358 11.60 16.72 5.81
N VAL A 359 10.63 17.51 5.36
CA VAL A 359 10.14 18.69 6.10
C VAL A 359 9.63 18.28 7.48
N ILE A 360 8.82 17.22 7.57
CA ILE A 360 8.30 16.73 8.85
C ILE A 360 9.43 16.15 9.71
N GLY A 361 10.32 15.36 9.13
CA GLY A 361 11.46 14.76 9.83
C GLY A 361 12.44 15.78 10.36
N SER A 362 12.81 16.76 9.54
CA SER A 362 13.70 17.85 9.93
C SER A 362 13.06 18.76 10.99
N ALA A 363 11.78 19.07 10.88
CA ALA A 363 11.06 19.82 11.91
C ALA A 363 11.07 19.08 13.27
N ALA A 364 10.83 17.77 13.26
CA ALA A 364 10.88 16.97 14.47
C ALA A 364 12.31 16.79 15.01
N ALA A 365 13.31 16.73 14.13
CA ALA A 365 14.71 16.69 14.54
C ALA A 365 15.18 18.01 15.17
N THR A 366 14.73 19.15 14.66
CA THR A 366 15.11 20.47 15.22
C THR A 366 14.40 20.79 16.54
N ALA A 367 13.16 20.31 16.73
CA ALA A 367 12.36 20.59 17.92
C ALA A 367 11.75 19.30 18.52
N PRO A 368 12.53 18.25 18.87
CA PRO A 368 12.01 16.95 19.28
C PRO A 368 11.16 17.04 20.56
N ARG A 369 11.49 17.95 21.47
CA ARG A 369 10.72 18.15 22.72
C ARG A 369 9.30 18.62 22.45
N ALA A 370 9.07 19.44 21.41
CA ALA A 370 7.72 19.91 21.07
C ALA A 370 6.79 18.74 20.69
N TRP A 371 7.31 17.71 20.03
CA TRP A 371 6.57 16.50 19.73
C TRP A 371 6.43 15.56 20.92
N LEU A 372 7.56 15.28 21.60
CA LEU A 372 7.61 14.26 22.65
C LEU A 372 6.83 14.67 23.91
N SER A 373 6.82 15.96 24.24
CA SER A 373 6.09 16.46 25.42
C SER A 373 4.57 16.33 25.31
N LEU A 374 4.02 16.12 24.12
CA LEU A 374 2.60 15.82 23.93
C LEU A 374 2.19 14.46 24.53
N PHE A 375 3.16 13.56 24.74
CA PHE A 375 2.90 12.19 25.17
C PHE A 375 3.41 11.88 26.59
N GLY A 376 4.29 12.72 27.13
CA GLY A 376 4.81 12.54 28.46
C GLY A 376 5.91 13.54 28.81
N THR A 377 6.17 13.68 30.10
CA THR A 377 7.13 14.65 30.64
C THR A 377 8.37 14.01 31.28
N ALA A 378 8.46 12.66 31.29
CA ALA A 378 9.57 11.95 31.90
C ALA A 378 10.89 12.28 31.19
N PRO A 379 11.92 12.85 31.89
CA PRO A 379 13.15 13.33 31.24
C PRO A 379 13.89 12.24 30.47
N ALA A 380 13.98 11.03 31.00
CA ALA A 380 14.66 9.90 30.35
C ALA A 380 13.97 9.45 29.04
N MET A 381 12.63 9.50 28.99
CA MET A 381 11.85 9.22 27.78
C MET A 381 12.10 10.31 26.73
N ILE A 382 12.06 11.59 27.14
CA ILE A 382 12.29 12.73 26.24
C ILE A 382 13.71 12.70 25.68
N ASP A 383 14.72 12.36 26.51
CA ASP A 383 16.11 12.23 26.06
C ASP A 383 16.26 11.12 25.01
N ALA A 384 15.75 9.91 25.29
CA ALA A 384 15.80 8.80 24.38
C ALA A 384 15.05 9.10 23.03
N GLY A 385 13.86 9.68 23.12
CA GLY A 385 13.08 10.08 21.94
C GLY A 385 13.75 11.22 21.15
N SER A 386 14.41 12.17 21.83
CA SER A 386 15.16 13.23 21.17
C SER A 386 16.36 12.69 20.41
N ARG A 387 17.12 11.77 21.01
CA ARG A 387 18.23 11.06 20.29
C ARG A 387 17.73 10.35 19.05
N TYR A 388 16.57 9.67 19.14
CA TYR A 388 15.95 9.03 17.99
C TYR A 388 15.62 10.04 16.89
N LEU A 389 14.88 11.10 17.20
CA LEU A 389 14.45 12.11 16.23
C LEU A 389 15.63 12.89 15.63
N HIS A 390 16.65 13.23 16.41
CA HIS A 390 17.87 13.86 15.89
C HIS A 390 18.63 12.95 14.92
N THR A 391 18.61 11.62 15.14
CA THR A 391 19.38 10.67 14.32
C THR A 391 18.59 10.21 13.09
N VAL A 392 17.31 9.89 13.25
CA VAL A 392 16.48 9.28 12.20
C VAL A 392 15.65 10.32 11.45
N GLY A 393 15.26 11.42 12.09
CA GLY A 393 14.46 12.49 11.47
C GLY A 393 15.03 13.03 10.16
N PRO A 394 16.34 13.36 10.08
CA PRO A 394 16.98 13.87 8.87
C PRO A 394 17.05 12.89 7.69
N VAL A 395 16.66 11.64 7.86
CA VAL A 395 16.61 10.64 6.78
C VAL A 395 15.20 10.22 6.40
N TYR A 396 14.17 10.83 6.98
CA TYR A 396 12.78 10.52 6.60
C TYR A 396 12.45 10.86 5.15
N GLY A 397 13.15 11.81 4.54
CA GLY A 397 13.05 12.06 3.10
C GLY A 397 13.44 10.85 2.26
N LEU A 398 14.48 10.12 2.66
CA LEU A 398 14.91 8.89 1.99
C LEU A 398 13.89 7.75 2.20
N PHE A 399 13.21 7.70 3.35
CA PHE A 399 12.07 6.80 3.54
C PHE A 399 10.92 7.12 2.57
N GLY A 400 10.53 8.41 2.48
CA GLY A 400 9.50 8.87 1.55
C GLY A 400 9.85 8.57 0.09
N LEU A 401 11.11 8.82 -0.31
CA LEU A 401 11.66 8.48 -1.62
C LEU A 401 11.51 6.97 -1.91
N GLY A 402 11.99 6.14 -1.00
CA GLY A 402 11.97 4.68 -1.14
C GLY A 402 10.56 4.11 -1.25
N MET A 403 9.63 4.61 -0.42
CA MET A 403 8.24 4.17 -0.44
C MET A 403 7.50 4.60 -1.71
N ALA A 404 7.70 5.82 -2.19
CA ALA A 404 7.09 6.27 -3.44
C ALA A 404 7.60 5.45 -4.64
N LEU A 405 8.91 5.17 -4.69
CA LEU A 405 9.51 4.31 -5.72
C LEU A 405 9.10 2.83 -5.58
N TYR A 406 8.85 2.35 -4.37
CA TYR A 406 8.21 1.05 -4.15
C TYR A 406 6.83 0.99 -4.79
N PHE A 407 5.95 1.98 -4.56
CA PHE A 407 4.62 2.03 -5.18
C PHE A 407 4.70 2.19 -6.70
N ALA A 408 5.64 2.99 -7.21
CA ALA A 408 5.91 3.11 -8.63
C ALA A 408 6.34 1.76 -9.24
N SER A 409 7.24 1.04 -8.58
CA SER A 409 7.68 -0.32 -8.98
C SER A 409 6.55 -1.34 -8.90
N GLN A 410 5.64 -1.22 -7.92
CA GLN A 410 4.43 -2.01 -7.83
C GLN A 410 3.52 -1.76 -9.06
N GLY A 411 3.34 -0.50 -9.45
CA GLY A 411 2.64 -0.11 -10.68
C GLY A 411 3.29 -0.69 -11.94
N ALA A 412 4.61 -0.68 -12.02
CA ALA A 412 5.36 -1.29 -13.11
C ALA A 412 5.32 -2.82 -13.11
N GLY A 413 4.85 -3.46 -12.02
CA GLY A 413 4.84 -4.92 -11.86
C GLY A 413 6.23 -5.52 -11.60
N ARG A 414 7.17 -4.72 -11.07
CA ARG A 414 8.59 -5.06 -10.89
C ARG A 414 9.05 -4.80 -9.45
N LEU A 415 8.82 -5.77 -8.55
CA LEU A 415 9.08 -5.63 -7.12
C LEU A 415 10.36 -6.29 -6.62
N LEU A 416 11.19 -6.88 -7.49
CA LEU A 416 12.42 -7.54 -7.07
C LEU A 416 13.38 -6.58 -6.35
N TRP A 417 13.62 -5.40 -6.91
CA TRP A 417 14.51 -4.41 -6.28
C TRP A 417 13.96 -3.80 -5.00
N PRO A 418 12.67 -3.44 -4.90
CA PRO A 418 12.04 -3.12 -3.62
C PRO A 418 12.17 -4.21 -2.55
N LEU A 419 12.06 -5.50 -2.94
CA LEU A 419 12.28 -6.63 -2.04
C LEU A 419 13.73 -6.67 -1.54
N ILE A 420 14.71 -6.50 -2.44
CA ILE A 420 16.15 -6.44 -2.09
C ILE A 420 16.42 -5.23 -1.19
N ALA A 421 15.86 -4.07 -1.51
CA ALA A 421 16.01 -2.85 -0.71
C ALA A 421 15.47 -3.02 0.72
N ASN A 422 14.31 -3.68 0.84
CA ASN A 422 13.72 -3.94 2.16
C ASN A 422 14.47 -5.04 2.93
N MET A 423 15.04 -6.03 2.23
CA MET A 423 15.95 -7.02 2.83
C MET A 423 17.23 -6.35 3.35
N ALA A 424 17.83 -5.46 2.56
CA ALA A 424 18.98 -4.68 3.01
C ALA A 424 18.64 -3.83 4.24
N ARG A 425 17.47 -3.18 4.26
CA ARG A 425 16.95 -2.45 5.42
C ARG A 425 16.87 -3.36 6.66
N LEU A 426 16.30 -4.56 6.52
CA LEU A 426 16.19 -5.53 7.61
C LEU A 426 17.57 -5.97 8.13
N VAL A 427 18.47 -6.34 7.22
CA VAL A 427 19.82 -6.80 7.58
C VAL A 427 20.64 -5.70 8.26
N ILE A 428 20.58 -4.47 7.75
CA ILE A 428 21.30 -3.33 8.35
C ILE A 428 20.69 -2.95 9.68
N ALA A 429 19.36 -2.92 9.83
CA ALA A 429 18.72 -2.61 11.09
C ALA A 429 19.01 -3.67 12.16
N ALA A 430 18.90 -4.95 11.82
CA ALA A 430 19.16 -6.04 12.75
C ALA A 430 20.65 -6.22 13.02
N GLY A 431 21.46 -6.45 11.98
CA GLY A 431 22.89 -6.71 12.09
C GLY A 431 23.66 -5.47 12.55
N GLY A 432 23.44 -4.33 11.89
CA GLY A 432 24.06 -3.05 12.26
C GLY A 432 23.66 -2.60 13.67
N GLY A 433 22.36 -2.73 14.02
CA GLY A 433 21.87 -2.43 15.36
C GLY A 433 22.48 -3.34 16.43
N PHE A 434 22.60 -4.65 16.17
CA PHE A 434 23.27 -5.60 17.08
C PHE A 434 24.76 -5.30 17.24
N ILE A 435 25.47 -5.01 16.14
CA ILE A 435 26.88 -4.62 16.16
C ILE A 435 27.07 -3.32 16.95
N ALA A 436 26.23 -2.31 16.68
CA ALA A 436 26.26 -1.04 17.41
C ALA A 436 26.04 -1.25 18.91
N LEU A 437 25.07 -2.08 19.29
CA LEU A 437 24.80 -2.44 20.69
C LEU A 437 26.03 -3.08 21.34
N ARG A 438 26.71 -4.03 20.66
CA ARG A 438 27.87 -4.76 21.20
C ARG A 438 29.15 -3.92 21.27
N LEU A 439 29.38 -3.08 20.27
CA LEU A 439 30.62 -2.30 20.18
C LEU A 439 30.58 -1.01 20.97
N THR A 440 29.43 -0.32 20.96
CA THR A 440 29.31 1.01 21.58
C THR A 440 28.54 0.99 22.90
N GLY A 441 27.68 0.00 23.13
CA GLY A 441 26.77 -0.01 24.28
C GLY A 441 25.84 1.21 24.34
N ASN A 442 25.69 1.96 23.21
CA ASN A 442 25.03 3.25 23.19
C ASN A 442 23.75 3.19 22.34
N LEU A 443 22.66 3.73 22.88
CA LEU A 443 21.36 3.84 22.21
C LEU A 443 21.44 4.62 20.88
N THR A 444 22.27 5.67 20.81
CA THR A 444 22.47 6.46 19.59
C THR A 444 23.08 5.64 18.47
N GLY A 445 23.97 4.68 18.79
CA GLY A 445 24.54 3.75 17.79
C GLY A 445 23.46 2.86 17.15
N VAL A 446 22.52 2.37 17.96
CA VAL A 446 21.35 1.61 17.44
C VAL A 446 20.50 2.48 16.53
N PHE A 447 20.20 3.72 16.92
CA PHE A 447 19.44 4.66 16.07
C PHE A 447 20.17 5.03 14.78
N ALA A 448 21.50 5.16 14.83
CA ALA A 448 22.30 5.36 13.63
C ALA A 448 22.19 4.19 12.65
N ALA A 449 22.21 2.94 13.15
CA ALA A 449 21.97 1.77 12.30
C ALA A 449 20.57 1.78 11.67
N LEU A 450 19.53 2.21 12.41
CA LEU A 450 18.19 2.37 11.86
C LEU A 450 18.13 3.47 10.79
N ALA A 451 18.80 4.60 10.99
CA ALA A 451 18.91 5.67 10.02
C ALA A 451 19.60 5.21 8.73
N VAL A 452 20.73 4.48 8.86
CA VAL A 452 21.44 3.90 7.70
C VAL A 452 20.56 2.87 6.98
N ALA A 453 19.79 2.07 7.72
CA ALA A 453 18.84 1.11 7.13
C ALA A 453 17.75 1.79 6.30
N LEU A 454 17.18 2.90 6.80
CA LEU A 454 16.20 3.71 6.05
C LEU A 454 16.83 4.36 4.82
N ALA A 455 18.04 4.92 4.96
CA ALA A 455 18.77 5.51 3.86
C ALA A 455 19.08 4.48 2.77
N ALA A 456 19.56 3.30 3.15
CA ALA A 456 19.83 2.20 2.21
C ALA A 456 18.57 1.79 1.45
N PHE A 457 17.42 1.67 2.13
CA PHE A 457 16.13 1.37 1.49
C PHE A 457 15.78 2.41 0.41
N GLY A 458 15.89 3.69 0.72
CA GLY A 458 15.61 4.78 -0.23
C GLY A 458 16.57 4.78 -1.41
N LEU A 459 17.87 4.71 -1.14
CA LEU A 459 18.92 4.79 -2.16
C LEU A 459 18.93 3.57 -3.09
N ILE A 460 18.76 2.35 -2.58
CA ILE A 460 18.70 1.14 -3.43
C ILE A 460 17.52 1.23 -4.40
N ASN A 461 16.31 1.63 -3.92
CA ASN A 461 15.17 1.84 -4.80
C ASN A 461 15.46 2.95 -5.84
N ALA A 462 16.06 4.05 -5.43
CA ALA A 462 16.39 5.16 -6.33
C ALA A 462 17.39 4.73 -7.42
N VAL A 463 18.47 4.05 -7.04
CA VAL A 463 19.48 3.55 -7.98
C VAL A 463 18.88 2.52 -8.94
N ALA A 464 18.06 1.61 -8.45
CA ALA A 464 17.40 0.60 -9.27
C ALA A 464 16.50 1.23 -10.33
N VAL A 465 15.65 2.17 -9.93
CA VAL A 465 14.74 2.87 -10.87
C VAL A 465 15.55 3.74 -11.84
N ALA A 466 16.57 4.46 -11.38
CA ALA A 466 17.44 5.27 -12.24
C ALA A 466 18.15 4.44 -13.31
N ARG A 467 18.53 3.20 -13.01
CA ARG A 467 19.15 2.26 -13.96
C ARG A 467 18.14 1.64 -14.94
N GLY A 468 16.85 1.95 -14.81
CA GLY A 468 15.81 1.46 -15.74
C GLY A 468 15.48 -0.02 -15.61
N VAL A 469 15.66 -0.62 -14.42
CA VAL A 469 15.43 -2.05 -14.16
C VAL A 469 14.00 -2.54 -14.49
N TRP A 470 13.05 -1.64 -14.67
CA TRP A 470 11.69 -1.99 -15.11
C TRP A 470 11.65 -2.49 -16.56
N PHE A 471 12.67 -2.21 -17.36
CA PHE A 471 12.74 -2.42 -18.82
C PHE A 471 13.76 -3.47 -19.27
N GLU A 472 14.60 -4.00 -18.39
CA GLU A 472 15.72 -4.90 -18.72
C GLU A 472 15.26 -6.26 -19.31
N ASP A 473 14.09 -6.77 -18.97
CA ASP A 473 13.55 -8.04 -19.51
C ASP A 473 12.80 -7.88 -20.86
N GLY A 474 12.71 -6.67 -21.41
CA GLY A 474 11.94 -6.39 -22.64
C GLY A 474 12.48 -7.06 -23.89
N ARG A 475 13.67 -7.67 -23.85
CA ARG A 475 14.25 -8.44 -24.98
C ARG A 475 13.83 -9.90 -25.04
N ARG A 476 13.18 -10.47 -23.99
CA ARG A 476 12.89 -11.92 -23.95
C ARG A 476 11.42 -12.33 -24.08
N HIS A 477 10.44 -11.42 -23.97
CA HIS A 477 9.02 -11.81 -23.93
C HIS A 477 8.06 -11.10 -24.89
N PHE A 478 8.54 -10.24 -25.81
CA PHE A 478 7.70 -9.62 -26.85
C PHE A 478 7.96 -10.16 -28.27
N SER A 479 8.76 -11.22 -28.40
CA SER A 479 9.00 -11.90 -29.68
C SER A 479 8.29 -13.27 -29.63
N ALA A 480 7.01 -13.35 -29.87
CA ALA A 480 6.32 -14.53 -30.45
C ALA A 480 4.79 -14.38 -30.33
N VAL A 481 4.22 -13.50 -31.14
CA VAL A 481 2.93 -13.78 -31.78
C VAL A 481 3.14 -13.42 -33.25
N PRO A 482 3.30 -14.37 -34.13
CA PRO A 482 3.37 -14.09 -35.56
C PRO A 482 2.01 -13.49 -36.02
N PRO A 483 2.02 -12.59 -37.01
CA PRO A 483 0.80 -12.10 -37.62
C PRO A 483 -0.01 -13.26 -38.14
N ARG A 484 -1.30 -13.34 -37.82
CA ARG A 484 -2.21 -14.28 -38.47
C ARG A 484 -2.21 -13.96 -39.96
N GLU A 485 -1.71 -14.85 -40.75
CA GLU A 485 -1.89 -14.83 -42.19
C GLU A 485 -3.40 -14.86 -42.48
N HIS A 486 -3.85 -13.88 -43.22
CA HIS A 486 -5.17 -13.89 -43.82
C HIS A 486 -5.22 -15.04 -44.83
N VAL A 487 -5.83 -16.14 -44.48
CA VAL A 487 -6.27 -17.13 -45.46
C VAL A 487 -7.37 -16.46 -46.29
N LYS A 488 -7.03 -16.14 -47.51
CA LYS A 488 -7.98 -15.81 -48.55
C LYS A 488 -8.76 -17.10 -48.91
N GLN A 489 -10.04 -17.08 -48.73
CA GLN A 489 -11.01 -17.80 -49.57
C GLN A 489 -12.17 -16.85 -49.87
#